data_3aca1f12e131713162bee24bd59d25bf
#
_entry.id   3aca1f12e131713162bee24bd59d25bf
#
_cell.length_a   1.000
_cell.length_b   1.000
_cell.length_c   1.000
_cell.angle_alpha   90.00
_cell.angle_beta   90.00
_cell.angle_gamma   90.00
#
_symmetry.space_group_name_H-M   'P 1'
#
loop_
_entity.id
_entity.type
_entity.pdbx_description
1 polymer ?
#
loop_
_entity_poly.entity_id
_entity_poly.type
_entity_poly.pdbx_seq_one_letter_code
_entity_poly.pdbx_strand_id
1 'polypeptide(L)'
;MKSQPSRLVIWALIFCLAIILGAAKSQAKTSLQVNIYGPGQTKLNTYISPPRPGGQNASAEEPPSRVRDLGRMLGEDLGFLPFVRLHSQEDIVGGKTVKGLVQEDLDFQRFQLSQVDLLVTVGWSAKEADREQVELRAFDVYTGRMLLGRGYVLRSQEHVQQASRRFCAGLMQALTGRSGFFTSELAFVRKSDQDKDIYACTPQGRSLRSLVDLDGYCMSPAWSANGKQLAMSFVGQNRHELLVWNSESDSLQRISLPGNTIISPTFWPGHGLVVSVDPRKSPDIYTLNQDLTLGDPLVEHWAIDISPHFDAQGKSMVFVSSRFGNPHIFLKHMDSGRVERISFEGTYNTNPSISPDGRFVAYSRRIKDQGHRIIVYDRQKETERQVSFGPGNDEDPSWGPDSYFLAFASDRSGKYQLYVTTRHADEARKIPTGQGAATSPAWRPKTE
;
A
#
# COMPACT_ATOMS: atom_id res chain seq x y z
N MET A 1 57.76 -51.13 -29.43
CA MET A 1 57.37 -49.90 -30.15
C MET A 1 56.38 -49.11 -29.27
N LYS A 2 56.89 -48.06 -28.64
CA LYS A 2 55.99 -47.17 -27.79
C LYS A 2 55.61 -46.03 -28.71
N SER A 3 54.27 -45.92 -29.00
CA SER A 3 53.68 -44.80 -29.74
C SER A 3 53.56 -43.59 -28.85
N GLN A 4 54.23 -42.51 -29.20
CA GLN A 4 54.02 -41.20 -28.56
C GLN A 4 52.68 -40.60 -29.02
N PRO A 5 51.94 -39.99 -28.13
CA PRO A 5 50.67 -39.30 -28.51
C PRO A 5 51.01 -38.05 -29.35
N SER A 6 50.26 -37.85 -30.41
CA SER A 6 50.49 -36.76 -31.38
C SER A 6 50.26 -35.36 -30.69
N ARG A 7 51.10 -34.40 -31.06
CA ARG A 7 51.00 -32.99 -30.53
C ARG A 7 49.63 -32.35 -30.66
N LEU A 8 48.76 -32.83 -31.53
CA LEU A 8 47.39 -32.38 -31.72
C LEU A 8 46.49 -32.68 -30.49
N VAL A 9 46.71 -33.82 -29.82
CA VAL A 9 45.91 -34.20 -28.63
C VAL A 9 46.28 -33.34 -27.42
N ILE A 10 47.54 -32.95 -27.31
CA ILE A 10 47.99 -32.06 -26.21
C ILE A 10 47.45 -30.64 -26.38
N TRP A 11 47.38 -30.12 -27.61
CA TRP A 11 46.77 -28.80 -27.88
C TRP A 11 45.25 -28.78 -27.66
N ALA A 12 44.53 -29.86 -27.97
CA ALA A 12 43.10 -30.00 -27.71
C ALA A 12 42.81 -30.03 -26.20
N LEU A 13 43.61 -30.70 -25.40
CA LEU A 13 43.48 -30.77 -23.95
C LEU A 13 43.80 -29.42 -23.27
N ILE A 14 44.81 -28.70 -23.76
CA ILE A 14 45.12 -27.35 -23.24
C ILE A 14 44.02 -26.34 -23.61
N PHE A 15 43.41 -26.45 -24.80
CA PHE A 15 42.31 -25.58 -25.23
C PHE A 15 41.02 -25.88 -24.44
N CYS A 16 40.69 -27.13 -24.13
CA CYS A 16 39.60 -27.51 -23.25
C CYS A 16 39.83 -27.06 -21.81
N LEU A 17 41.06 -27.12 -21.29
CA LEU A 17 41.37 -26.65 -19.92
C LEU A 17 41.29 -25.12 -19.81
N ALA A 18 41.65 -24.38 -20.87
CA ALA A 18 41.50 -22.93 -20.92
C ALA A 18 40.05 -22.47 -21.01
N ILE A 19 39.17 -23.25 -21.64
CA ILE A 19 37.71 -22.98 -21.67
C ILE A 19 37.07 -23.27 -20.31
N ILE A 20 37.56 -24.26 -19.56
CA ILE A 20 37.07 -24.58 -18.21
C ILE A 20 37.52 -23.54 -17.17
N LEU A 21 38.70 -22.95 -17.33
CA LEU A 21 39.19 -21.88 -16.44
C LEU A 21 38.64 -20.47 -16.80
N GLY A 22 38.13 -20.28 -18.03
CA GLY A 22 37.49 -19.01 -18.44
C GLY A 22 36.02 -18.87 -18.05
N ALA A 23 35.37 -19.92 -17.51
CA ALA A 23 34.02 -19.91 -17.03
C ALA A 23 33.93 -19.72 -15.49
N ALA A 24 34.80 -18.90 -14.92
CA ALA A 24 34.47 -18.25 -13.65
C ALA A 24 33.30 -17.32 -13.92
N LYS A 25 32.07 -17.87 -13.85
CA LYS A 25 30.85 -17.10 -13.80
C LYS A 25 31.08 -16.05 -12.71
N SER A 26 31.23 -14.80 -13.12
CA SER A 26 30.93 -13.69 -12.25
C SER A 26 29.51 -13.96 -11.70
N GLN A 27 29.43 -14.50 -10.49
CA GLN A 27 28.18 -14.48 -9.75
C GLN A 27 27.86 -13.00 -9.61
N ALA A 28 26.95 -12.52 -10.44
CA ALA A 28 26.35 -11.23 -10.26
C ALA A 28 25.87 -11.23 -8.79
N LYS A 29 26.51 -10.40 -7.96
CA LYS A 29 26.08 -10.17 -6.59
C LYS A 29 24.62 -9.74 -6.69
N THR A 30 23.72 -10.64 -6.35
CA THR A 30 22.27 -10.39 -6.34
C THR A 30 22.04 -9.24 -5.38
N SER A 31 21.56 -8.12 -5.90
CA SER A 31 21.08 -7.03 -5.04
C SER A 31 20.02 -7.56 -4.10
N LEU A 32 19.94 -7.01 -2.89
CA LEU A 32 18.87 -7.30 -1.95
C LEU A 32 17.52 -7.06 -2.65
N GLN A 33 16.96 -8.11 -3.21
CA GLN A 33 15.56 -8.12 -3.63
C GLN A 33 14.79 -8.78 -2.50
N VAL A 34 14.02 -7.97 -1.79
CA VAL A 34 13.12 -8.49 -0.76
C VAL A 34 11.97 -9.18 -1.48
N ASN A 35 12.16 -10.46 -1.77
CA ASN A 35 11.07 -11.34 -2.18
C ASN A 35 10.24 -11.67 -0.94
N ILE A 36 9.31 -10.80 -0.58
CA ILE A 36 8.43 -10.96 0.57
C ILE A 36 7.28 -11.87 0.14
N TYR A 37 7.30 -13.13 0.55
CA TYR A 37 6.32 -14.14 0.19
C TYR A 37 5.67 -14.76 1.43
N GLY A 38 4.49 -14.30 1.81
CA GLY A 38 3.53 -15.03 2.64
C GLY A 38 3.80 -15.16 4.14
N PRO A 39 2.87 -15.76 4.89
CA PRO A 39 2.97 -15.92 6.34
C PRO A 39 4.17 -16.80 6.71
N GLY A 40 4.94 -16.37 7.70
CA GLY A 40 6.08 -17.13 8.24
C GLY A 40 7.43 -16.79 7.62
N GLN A 41 7.54 -15.77 6.77
CA GLN A 41 8.83 -15.33 6.25
C GLN A 41 9.61 -14.46 7.24
N THR A 42 10.94 -14.49 7.12
CA THR A 42 11.84 -13.65 7.90
C THR A 42 11.59 -12.19 7.57
N LYS A 43 11.29 -11.39 8.60
CA LYS A 43 11.17 -9.94 8.47
C LYS A 43 12.53 -9.36 8.07
N LEU A 44 12.52 -8.27 7.30
CA LEU A 44 13.71 -7.49 6.96
C LEU A 44 14.24 -6.80 8.23
N ASN A 45 15.34 -7.33 8.75
CA ASN A 45 15.99 -6.79 9.94
C ASN A 45 16.67 -5.47 9.59
N THR A 46 16.17 -4.39 10.13
CA THR A 46 16.58 -3.03 9.77
C THR A 46 17.15 -2.31 10.98
N TYR A 47 18.31 -1.69 10.81
CA TYR A 47 18.88 -0.81 11.81
C TYR A 47 19.01 0.62 11.27
N ILE A 48 18.54 1.59 12.05
CA ILE A 48 18.69 3.00 11.76
C ILE A 48 19.73 3.57 12.72
N SER A 49 20.84 4.05 12.19
CA SER A 49 21.89 4.61 13.03
C SER A 49 21.44 5.94 13.68
N PRO A 50 21.85 6.23 14.90
CA PRO A 50 21.69 7.56 15.47
C PRO A 50 22.25 8.65 14.52
N PRO A 51 21.61 9.83 14.46
CA PRO A 51 22.10 10.94 13.65
C PRO A 51 23.53 11.34 14.03
N ARG A 52 24.36 11.60 13.00
CA ARG A 52 25.76 12.00 13.17
C ARG A 52 26.11 13.22 12.36
N PRO A 53 26.96 14.10 12.89
CA PRO A 53 27.49 15.20 12.11
C PRO A 53 28.32 14.68 10.94
N GLY A 54 28.13 15.29 9.75
CA GLY A 54 28.92 15.02 8.54
C GLY A 54 30.16 15.91 8.50
N GLY A 55 31.27 15.34 8.02
CA GLY A 55 32.56 16.04 7.85
C GLY A 55 33.67 15.46 8.72
N GLN A 56 34.93 15.69 8.30
CA GLN A 56 36.13 15.13 8.95
C GLN A 56 36.42 15.68 10.36
N ASN A 57 35.82 16.84 10.73
CA ASN A 57 36.02 17.53 12.01
C ASN A 57 34.75 17.55 12.88
N ALA A 58 33.91 16.54 12.75
CA ALA A 58 32.67 16.47 13.48
C ALA A 58 32.92 16.26 14.97
N SER A 59 32.85 17.35 15.76
CA SER A 59 32.77 17.29 17.22
C SER A 59 31.50 16.53 17.63
N ALA A 60 31.52 15.93 18.82
CA ALA A 60 30.38 15.17 19.35
C ALA A 60 29.23 16.13 19.77
N GLU A 61 28.76 16.95 18.85
CA GLU A 61 27.61 17.83 19.07
C GLU A 61 26.33 17.01 19.08
N GLU A 62 25.41 17.39 19.97
CA GLU A 62 24.07 16.82 19.95
C GLU A 62 23.34 17.23 18.66
N PRO A 63 22.68 16.27 18.00
CA PRO A 63 21.93 16.60 16.77
C PRO A 63 20.80 17.60 17.09
N PRO A 64 20.55 18.59 16.21
CA PRO A 64 19.42 19.50 16.33
C PRO A 64 18.09 18.78 16.48
N SER A 65 17.09 19.43 17.09
CA SER A 65 15.77 18.82 17.34
C SER A 65 15.13 18.25 16.09
N ARG A 66 15.13 18.98 14.98
CA ARG A 66 14.57 18.51 13.69
C ARG A 66 15.27 17.25 13.15
N VAL A 67 16.59 17.14 13.36
CA VAL A 67 17.36 15.95 12.95
C VAL A 67 17.04 14.74 13.83
N ARG A 68 16.88 14.94 15.14
CA ARG A 68 16.43 13.89 16.07
C ARG A 68 15.01 13.42 15.71
N ASP A 69 14.12 14.37 15.43
CA ASP A 69 12.74 14.09 15.00
C ASP A 69 12.70 13.28 13.69
N LEU A 70 13.58 13.61 12.72
CA LEU A 70 13.69 12.85 11.48
C LEU A 70 14.12 11.41 11.76
N GLY A 71 15.14 11.19 12.58
CA GLY A 71 15.59 9.83 12.95
C GLY A 71 14.48 9.01 13.63
N ARG A 72 13.75 9.62 14.58
CA ARG A 72 12.60 9.01 15.24
C ARG A 72 11.49 8.68 14.23
N MET A 73 11.15 9.63 13.35
CA MET A 73 10.09 9.46 12.35
C MET A 73 10.42 8.38 11.32
N LEU A 74 11.68 8.27 10.88
CA LEU A 74 12.14 7.17 10.04
C LEU A 74 11.95 5.81 10.72
N GLY A 75 12.25 5.74 12.04
CA GLY A 75 11.98 4.54 12.83
C GLY A 75 10.50 4.17 12.89
N GLU A 76 9.63 5.16 13.15
CA GLU A 76 8.18 4.96 13.15
C GLU A 76 7.67 4.53 11.77
N ASP A 77 8.12 5.18 10.69
CA ASP A 77 7.68 4.90 9.32
C ASP A 77 8.12 3.52 8.85
N LEU A 78 9.39 3.17 9.00
CA LEU A 78 9.89 1.85 8.60
C LEU A 78 9.38 0.73 9.51
N GLY A 79 9.28 0.97 10.82
CA GLY A 79 8.74 0.00 11.78
C GLY A 79 7.24 -0.26 11.61
N PHE A 80 6.52 0.65 10.95
CA PHE A 80 5.12 0.45 10.61
C PHE A 80 4.92 -0.59 9.49
N LEU A 81 5.93 -0.80 8.63
CA LEU A 81 5.83 -1.77 7.54
C LEU A 81 5.70 -3.19 8.10
N PRO A 82 4.69 -3.98 7.64
CA PRO A 82 4.40 -5.32 8.17
C PRO A 82 5.58 -6.29 8.11
N PHE A 83 6.46 -6.12 7.13
CA PHE A 83 7.61 -6.99 6.86
C PHE A 83 8.94 -6.46 7.40
N VAL A 84 8.95 -5.33 8.13
CA VAL A 84 10.16 -4.77 8.74
C VAL A 84 10.23 -5.12 10.23
N ARG A 85 11.43 -5.45 10.69
CA ARG A 85 11.80 -5.56 12.10
C ARG A 85 12.91 -4.56 12.41
N LEU A 86 12.65 -3.59 13.28
CA LEU A 86 13.68 -2.67 13.73
C LEU A 86 14.53 -3.31 14.80
N HIS A 87 15.84 -3.20 14.65
CA HIS A 87 16.81 -3.49 15.69
C HIS A 87 17.07 -2.24 16.52
N SER A 88 17.20 -2.42 17.82
CA SER A 88 17.67 -1.39 18.76
C SER A 88 19.19 -1.27 18.70
N GLN A 89 19.71 -0.20 19.28
CA GLN A 89 21.17 -0.01 19.37
C GLN A 89 21.87 -1.09 20.22
N GLU A 90 21.14 -1.68 21.15
CA GLU A 90 21.63 -2.73 22.07
C GLU A 90 21.79 -4.07 21.36
N ASP A 91 21.04 -4.29 20.27
CA ASP A 91 21.12 -5.51 19.46
C ASP A 91 22.37 -5.56 18.57
N ILE A 92 23.14 -4.44 18.48
CA ILE A 92 24.28 -4.34 17.57
C ILE A 92 25.58 -4.77 18.27
N VAL A 93 26.23 -5.80 17.75
CA VAL A 93 27.53 -6.31 18.25
C VAL A 93 28.58 -5.21 18.23
N GLY A 94 29.44 -5.13 19.28
CA GLY A 94 30.54 -4.17 19.38
C GLY A 94 30.16 -2.78 19.85
N GLY A 95 28.94 -2.58 20.40
CA GLY A 95 28.51 -1.37 21.16
C GLY A 95 27.92 -0.25 20.32
N LYS A 96 27.74 0.88 20.98
CA LYS A 96 26.83 1.97 20.57
C LYS A 96 27.26 2.81 19.35
N THR A 97 28.48 2.66 18.85
CA THR A 97 29.01 3.66 17.90
C THR A 97 29.10 3.11 16.47
N VAL A 98 28.23 3.58 15.59
CA VAL A 98 28.43 3.46 14.12
C VAL A 98 29.53 4.46 13.75
N LYS A 99 30.69 4.01 13.32
CA LYS A 99 31.74 4.89 12.80
C LYS A 99 31.49 5.09 11.31
N GLY A 100 31.20 6.30 10.90
CA GLY A 100 31.03 6.65 9.49
C GLY A 100 29.59 6.76 9.02
N LEU A 101 29.42 7.39 7.87
CA LEU A 101 28.14 7.65 7.19
C LEU A 101 28.14 7.13 5.75
N VAL A 102 29.31 6.88 5.19
CA VAL A 102 29.54 6.46 3.81
C VAL A 102 30.06 5.02 3.78
N GLN A 103 29.95 4.38 2.64
CA GLN A 103 30.24 2.96 2.47
C GLN A 103 31.65 2.58 2.93
N GLU A 104 32.62 3.45 2.66
CA GLU A 104 34.05 3.22 2.94
C GLU A 104 34.36 3.21 4.45
N ASP A 105 33.54 3.90 5.25
CA ASP A 105 33.75 4.06 6.68
C ASP A 105 32.93 3.08 7.51
N LEU A 106 32.05 2.27 6.88
CA LEU A 106 31.11 1.38 7.56
C LEU A 106 31.69 -0.03 7.71
N ASP A 107 31.70 -0.52 8.94
CA ASP A 107 32.01 -1.92 9.24
C ASP A 107 30.75 -2.79 9.07
N PHE A 108 30.54 -3.27 7.83
CA PHE A 108 29.38 -4.12 7.51
C PHE A 108 29.42 -5.49 8.21
N GLN A 109 30.63 -6.03 8.49
CA GLN A 109 30.76 -7.33 9.16
C GLN A 109 30.08 -7.32 10.53
N ARG A 110 30.19 -6.23 11.26
CA ARG A 110 29.54 -6.02 12.53
C ARG A 110 28.00 -6.11 12.45
N PHE A 111 27.42 -5.52 11.42
CA PHE A 111 25.96 -5.55 11.18
C PHE A 111 25.50 -6.93 10.73
N GLN A 112 26.29 -7.63 9.91
CA GLN A 112 26.04 -9.03 9.53
C GLN A 112 26.01 -9.94 10.77
N LEU A 113 26.96 -9.81 11.69
CA LEU A 113 26.98 -10.54 12.95
C LEU A 113 25.75 -10.24 13.83
N SER A 114 25.18 -9.04 13.70
CA SER A 114 23.93 -8.63 14.37
C SER A 114 22.68 -9.03 13.61
N GLN A 115 22.78 -9.80 12.53
CA GLN A 115 21.67 -10.21 11.66
C GLN A 115 20.88 -9.03 11.07
N VAL A 116 21.52 -7.90 10.84
CA VAL A 116 20.93 -6.75 10.16
C VAL A 116 21.03 -6.95 8.65
N ASP A 117 19.89 -6.80 7.95
CA ASP A 117 19.82 -6.89 6.48
C ASP A 117 19.96 -5.52 5.83
N LEU A 118 19.34 -4.52 6.44
CA LEU A 118 19.25 -3.14 5.96
C LEU A 118 19.79 -2.16 6.99
N LEU A 119 20.82 -1.39 6.61
CA LEU A 119 21.36 -0.30 7.42
C LEU A 119 20.92 1.05 6.85
N VAL A 120 20.31 1.90 7.69
CA VAL A 120 20.03 3.31 7.34
C VAL A 120 20.94 4.21 8.16
N THR A 121 21.72 5.07 7.50
CA THR A 121 22.54 6.10 8.17
C THR A 121 21.92 7.48 8.02
N VAL A 122 22.03 8.29 9.08
CA VAL A 122 21.51 9.65 9.16
C VAL A 122 22.68 10.59 9.40
N GLY A 123 23.11 11.28 8.34
CA GLY A 123 24.14 12.33 8.41
C GLY A 123 23.49 13.71 8.48
N TRP A 124 24.10 14.65 9.20
CA TRP A 124 23.63 16.04 9.24
C TRP A 124 24.77 17.05 9.27
N SER A 125 24.49 18.28 8.80
CA SER A 125 25.36 19.42 8.93
C SER A 125 24.52 20.68 9.14
N ALA A 126 24.97 21.55 10.06
CA ALA A 126 24.40 22.86 10.26
C ALA A 126 25.21 23.85 9.42
N LYS A 127 24.64 24.43 8.37
CA LYS A 127 25.32 25.44 7.54
C LYS A 127 24.89 26.88 7.88
N GLU A 128 23.70 27.05 8.44
CA GLU A 128 23.11 28.37 8.81
C GLU A 128 22.19 28.17 10.03
N ALA A 129 21.93 29.21 10.79
CA ALA A 129 21.24 29.14 12.07
C ALA A 129 19.85 28.49 12.09
N ASP A 130 19.16 28.35 10.94
CA ASP A 130 17.83 27.76 10.83
C ASP A 130 17.70 26.70 9.71
N ARG A 131 18.81 26.17 9.23
CA ARG A 131 18.85 25.21 8.13
C ARG A 131 19.76 24.05 8.45
N GLU A 132 19.18 22.87 8.71
CA GLU A 132 19.94 21.64 8.76
C GLU A 132 19.91 20.96 7.38
N GLN A 133 21.07 20.58 6.89
CA GLN A 133 21.19 19.65 5.78
C GLN A 133 21.31 18.24 6.35
N VAL A 134 20.51 17.33 5.84
CA VAL A 134 20.56 15.92 6.23
C VAL A 134 20.80 15.05 5.02
N GLU A 135 21.59 14.01 5.21
CA GLU A 135 21.86 12.99 4.22
C GLU A 135 21.45 11.62 4.76
N LEU A 136 20.49 11.02 4.10
CA LEU A 136 19.99 9.70 4.42
C LEU A 136 20.53 8.70 3.41
N ARG A 137 21.12 7.60 3.91
CA ARG A 137 21.61 6.51 3.05
C ARG A 137 21.11 5.19 3.58
N ALA A 138 20.73 4.30 2.67
CA ALA A 138 20.33 2.93 2.95
C ALA A 138 21.30 1.97 2.26
N PHE A 139 21.77 0.97 2.99
CA PHE A 139 22.74 -0.01 2.53
C PHE A 139 22.22 -1.43 2.71
N ASP A 140 22.42 -2.27 1.71
CA ASP A 140 22.39 -3.71 1.84
C ASP A 140 23.62 -4.14 2.63
N VAL A 141 23.41 -4.69 3.81
CA VAL A 141 24.49 -5.04 4.74
C VAL A 141 25.36 -6.19 4.21
N TYR A 142 24.78 -7.15 3.49
CA TYR A 142 25.51 -8.32 3.02
C TYR A 142 26.41 -8.03 1.80
N THR A 143 25.96 -7.13 0.94
CA THR A 143 26.75 -6.72 -0.25
C THR A 143 27.56 -5.45 -0.01
N GLY A 144 27.29 -4.71 1.06
CA GLY A 144 27.85 -3.39 1.33
C GLY A 144 27.37 -2.31 0.35
N ARG A 145 26.45 -2.62 -0.55
CA ARG A 145 25.99 -1.71 -1.61
C ARG A 145 25.00 -0.69 -1.08
N MET A 146 25.18 0.58 -1.46
CA MET A 146 24.19 1.62 -1.23
C MET A 146 22.97 1.41 -2.15
N LEU A 147 21.80 1.23 -1.55
CA LEU A 147 20.50 1.08 -2.23
C LEU A 147 19.87 2.43 -2.56
N LEU A 148 20.02 3.39 -1.65
CA LEU A 148 19.45 4.73 -1.79
C LEU A 148 20.31 5.74 -1.02
N GLY A 149 20.58 6.90 -1.63
CA GLY A 149 21.16 8.08 -0.98
C GLY A 149 20.36 9.33 -1.35
N ARG A 150 19.98 10.15 -0.37
CA ARG A 150 19.22 11.39 -0.58
C ARG A 150 19.63 12.46 0.42
N GLY A 151 19.73 13.70 -0.07
CA GLY A 151 19.92 14.90 0.73
C GLY A 151 18.62 15.70 0.87
N TYR A 152 18.39 16.26 2.04
CA TYR A 152 17.24 17.12 2.35
C TYR A 152 17.70 18.35 3.12
N VAL A 153 16.90 19.43 3.04
CA VAL A 153 17.07 20.64 3.85
C VAL A 153 15.86 20.75 4.79
N LEU A 154 16.12 20.75 6.09
CA LEU A 154 15.09 20.88 7.11
C LEU A 154 15.00 22.33 7.58
N ARG A 155 13.84 22.95 7.41
CA ARG A 155 13.53 24.33 7.86
C ARG A 155 12.35 24.37 8.82
N SER A 156 11.52 23.34 8.80
CA SER A 156 10.30 23.23 9.60
C SER A 156 9.99 21.76 9.89
N GLN A 157 9.04 21.51 10.78
CA GLN A 157 8.54 20.16 11.08
C GLN A 157 7.88 19.51 9.87
N GLU A 158 7.28 20.29 8.99
CA GLU A 158 6.73 19.79 7.73
C GLU A 158 7.81 19.22 6.82
N HIS A 159 8.97 19.91 6.70
CA HIS A 159 10.11 19.39 5.95
C HIS A 159 10.66 18.07 6.53
N VAL A 160 10.61 17.90 7.87
CA VAL A 160 10.97 16.63 8.52
C VAL A 160 10.03 15.51 8.05
N GLN A 161 8.71 15.75 8.08
CA GLN A 161 7.72 14.79 7.61
C GLN A 161 7.90 14.44 6.13
N GLN A 162 8.09 15.45 5.28
CA GLN A 162 8.31 15.26 3.85
C GLN A 162 9.60 14.49 3.56
N ALA A 163 10.70 14.77 4.28
CA ALA A 163 11.96 14.07 4.12
C ALA A 163 11.83 12.59 4.47
N SER A 164 11.21 12.25 5.62
CA SER A 164 10.94 10.87 6.01
C SER A 164 10.10 10.14 4.97
N ARG A 165 8.95 10.71 4.58
CA ARG A 165 8.02 10.10 3.61
C ARG A 165 8.69 9.86 2.25
N ARG A 166 9.44 10.86 1.72
CA ARG A 166 10.13 10.74 0.43
C ARG A 166 11.26 9.71 0.46
N PHE A 167 12.02 9.67 1.56
CA PHE A 167 13.07 8.68 1.72
C PHE A 167 12.50 7.27 1.81
N CYS A 168 11.50 7.05 2.67
CA CYS A 168 10.84 5.75 2.81
C CYS A 168 10.16 5.30 1.51
N ALA A 169 9.53 6.20 0.75
CA ALA A 169 8.98 5.89 -0.57
C ALA A 169 10.08 5.48 -1.57
N GLY A 170 11.20 6.20 -1.61
CA GLY A 170 12.37 5.86 -2.43
C GLY A 170 12.99 4.52 -2.04
N LEU A 171 13.05 4.23 -0.75
CA LEU A 171 13.54 2.95 -0.24
C LEU A 171 12.60 1.79 -0.62
N MET A 172 11.29 1.98 -0.48
CA MET A 172 10.30 1.01 -0.97
C MET A 172 10.45 0.74 -2.48
N GLN A 173 10.67 1.80 -3.28
CA GLN A 173 10.94 1.65 -4.71
C GLN A 173 12.19 0.81 -4.97
N ALA A 174 13.26 1.04 -4.22
CA ALA A 174 14.51 0.29 -4.36
C ALA A 174 14.38 -1.18 -3.95
N LEU A 175 13.61 -1.46 -2.89
CA LEU A 175 13.43 -2.80 -2.33
C LEU A 175 12.38 -3.64 -3.07
N THR A 176 11.27 -3.02 -3.50
CA THR A 176 10.09 -3.74 -3.98
C THR A 176 9.67 -3.36 -5.41
N GLY A 177 10.30 -2.34 -6.00
CA GLY A 177 9.86 -1.75 -7.26
C GLY A 177 8.60 -0.88 -7.16
N ARG A 178 8.14 -0.53 -5.94
CA ARG A 178 6.87 0.16 -5.68
C ARG A 178 7.04 1.27 -4.65
N SER A 179 6.33 2.41 -4.79
CA SER A 179 6.59 3.61 -3.97
C SER A 179 5.34 4.33 -3.47
N GLY A 180 4.13 3.77 -3.67
CA GLY A 180 2.88 4.51 -3.41
C GLY A 180 2.50 4.66 -1.94
N PHE A 181 2.91 3.75 -1.07
CA PHE A 181 2.45 3.68 0.32
C PHE A 181 2.69 4.97 1.12
N PHE A 182 3.92 5.42 1.24
CA PHE A 182 4.27 6.57 2.08
C PHE A 182 3.83 7.94 1.54
N THR A 183 3.45 8.01 0.27
CA THR A 183 3.05 9.26 -0.38
C THR A 183 1.55 9.35 -0.62
N SER A 184 0.78 8.34 -0.23
CA SER A 184 -0.67 8.28 -0.38
C SER A 184 -1.42 8.77 0.84
N GLU A 185 -2.71 8.94 0.66
CA GLU A 185 -3.69 9.28 1.69
C GLU A 185 -4.83 8.27 1.66
N LEU A 186 -5.43 8.02 2.81
CA LEU A 186 -6.53 7.09 2.99
C LEU A 186 -7.75 7.85 3.52
N ALA A 187 -8.82 7.92 2.73
CA ALA A 187 -10.12 8.35 3.22
C ALA A 187 -10.85 7.16 3.86
N PHE A 188 -11.72 7.42 4.82
CA PHE A 188 -12.49 6.38 5.51
C PHE A 188 -13.72 6.95 6.19
N VAL A 189 -14.68 6.09 6.47
CA VAL A 189 -15.85 6.43 7.28
C VAL A 189 -15.47 6.31 8.74
N ARG A 190 -15.66 7.38 9.52
CA ARG A 190 -15.57 7.37 10.98
C ARG A 190 -16.96 7.52 11.59
N LYS A 191 -17.34 6.55 12.42
CA LYS A 191 -18.59 6.57 13.15
C LYS A 191 -18.37 7.26 14.50
N SER A 192 -19.10 8.36 14.74
CA SER A 192 -19.37 8.94 16.06
C SER A 192 -20.60 8.28 16.70
N ASP A 193 -21.12 8.83 17.77
CA ASP A 193 -22.28 8.25 18.46
C ASP A 193 -23.56 8.30 17.59
N GLN A 194 -23.74 9.34 16.78
CA GLN A 194 -24.94 9.57 15.99
C GLN A 194 -24.69 9.63 14.48
N ASP A 195 -23.49 10.01 14.04
CA ASP A 195 -23.18 10.30 12.64
C ASP A 195 -22.07 9.41 12.09
N LYS A 196 -21.97 9.36 10.76
CA LYS A 196 -20.88 8.77 10.03
C LYS A 196 -20.31 9.77 9.04
N ASP A 197 -19.10 10.23 9.31
CA ASP A 197 -18.42 11.26 8.56
C ASP A 197 -17.24 10.71 7.79
N ILE A 198 -16.74 11.48 6.82
CA ILE A 198 -15.55 11.11 6.08
C ILE A 198 -14.33 11.81 6.66
N TYR A 199 -13.36 11.02 7.04
CA TYR A 199 -12.04 11.44 7.49
C TYR A 199 -10.95 11.00 6.54
N ALA A 200 -9.80 11.65 6.63
CA ALA A 200 -8.60 11.22 5.92
C ALA A 200 -7.38 11.24 6.85
N CYS A 201 -6.44 10.34 6.57
CA CYS A 201 -5.13 10.29 7.22
C CYS A 201 -4.08 9.68 6.28
N THR A 202 -2.81 9.77 6.66
CA THR A 202 -1.77 8.95 6.01
C THR A 202 -1.94 7.47 6.38
N PRO A 203 -1.34 6.52 5.65
CA PRO A 203 -1.40 5.10 6.01
C PRO A 203 -0.87 4.77 7.41
N GLN A 204 -0.03 5.65 7.99
CA GLN A 204 0.44 5.54 9.38
C GLN A 204 -0.48 6.22 10.40
N GLY A 205 -1.64 6.75 9.97
CA GLY A 205 -2.61 7.43 10.83
C GLY A 205 -2.24 8.88 11.19
N ARG A 206 -1.25 9.48 10.51
CA ARG A 206 -0.90 10.89 10.73
C ARG A 206 -1.77 11.83 9.89
N SER A 207 -1.74 13.13 10.22
CA SER A 207 -2.51 14.17 9.52
C SER A 207 -4.01 13.85 9.45
N LEU A 208 -4.54 13.26 10.52
CA LEU A 208 -5.96 12.95 10.64
C LEU A 208 -6.79 14.22 10.58
N ARG A 209 -7.74 14.29 9.64
CA ARG A 209 -8.66 15.42 9.47
C ARG A 209 -10.02 14.97 8.96
N SER A 210 -11.06 15.75 9.27
CA SER A 210 -12.36 15.61 8.63
C SER A 210 -12.30 16.15 7.20
N LEU A 211 -12.94 15.45 6.26
CA LEU A 211 -13.17 15.91 4.89
C LEU A 211 -14.61 16.35 4.69
N VAL A 212 -15.56 15.57 5.22
CA VAL A 212 -16.99 15.85 5.14
C VAL A 212 -17.62 15.52 6.48
N ASP A 213 -18.32 16.47 7.04
CA ASP A 213 -19.00 16.42 8.33
C ASP A 213 -20.44 16.92 8.11
N LEU A 214 -21.41 16.02 8.22
CA LEU A 214 -22.82 16.28 7.92
C LEU A 214 -23.72 15.57 8.93
N ASP A 215 -24.88 16.15 9.20
CA ASP A 215 -25.94 15.50 9.99
C ASP A 215 -26.54 14.33 9.20
N GLY A 216 -26.01 13.12 9.43
CA GLY A 216 -26.40 11.88 8.76
C GLY A 216 -25.25 10.88 8.56
N TYR A 217 -25.43 9.98 7.58
CA TYR A 217 -24.52 8.85 7.36
C TYR A 217 -23.84 8.94 6.00
N CYS A 218 -22.59 9.34 5.98
CA CYS A 218 -21.70 9.17 4.82
C CYS A 218 -21.17 7.73 4.76
N MET A 219 -21.16 7.13 3.56
CA MET A 219 -20.75 5.74 3.34
C MET A 219 -20.03 5.57 2.00
N SER A 220 -19.25 4.51 1.89
CA SER A 220 -18.60 4.04 0.65
C SER A 220 -17.85 5.15 -0.10
N PRO A 221 -16.86 5.81 0.54
CA PRO A 221 -16.06 6.82 -0.15
C PRO A 221 -15.26 6.20 -1.31
N ALA A 222 -15.17 6.92 -2.44
CA ALA A 222 -14.39 6.51 -3.60
C ALA A 222 -13.73 7.72 -4.26
N TRP A 223 -12.43 7.64 -4.48
CA TRP A 223 -11.66 8.69 -5.14
C TRP A 223 -11.74 8.62 -6.66
N SER A 224 -11.78 9.77 -7.30
CA SER A 224 -11.55 9.89 -8.74
C SER A 224 -10.11 9.51 -9.10
N ALA A 225 -9.87 9.09 -10.35
CA ALA A 225 -8.55 8.64 -10.81
C ALA A 225 -7.44 9.70 -10.63
N ASN A 226 -7.78 10.98 -10.72
CA ASN A 226 -6.84 12.10 -10.48
C ASN A 226 -6.75 12.51 -9.00
N GLY A 227 -7.46 11.83 -8.10
CA GLY A 227 -7.44 12.10 -6.66
C GLY A 227 -8.01 13.46 -6.23
N LYS A 228 -8.72 14.18 -7.12
CA LYS A 228 -9.26 15.51 -6.82
C LYS A 228 -10.69 15.49 -6.31
N GLN A 229 -11.45 14.47 -6.62
CA GLN A 229 -12.83 14.30 -6.20
C GLN A 229 -13.01 13.04 -5.36
N LEU A 230 -13.89 13.13 -4.37
CA LEU A 230 -14.31 12.01 -3.54
C LEU A 230 -15.83 11.88 -3.62
N ALA A 231 -16.30 10.79 -4.20
CA ALA A 231 -17.72 10.44 -4.21
C ALA A 231 -18.05 9.61 -2.98
N MET A 232 -19.28 9.75 -2.46
CA MET A 232 -19.81 8.97 -1.34
C MET A 232 -21.32 8.90 -1.38
N SER A 233 -21.88 7.85 -0.82
CA SER A 233 -23.32 7.76 -0.53
C SER A 233 -23.63 8.51 0.76
N PHE A 234 -24.78 9.17 0.80
CA PHE A 234 -25.26 9.87 1.98
C PHE A 234 -26.68 9.48 2.31
N VAL A 235 -26.95 9.19 3.57
CA VAL A 235 -28.28 8.93 4.11
C VAL A 235 -28.60 10.02 5.12
N GLY A 236 -29.42 10.97 4.69
CA GLY A 236 -29.99 12.00 5.55
C GLY A 236 -31.33 11.56 6.16
N GLN A 237 -32.03 12.49 6.79
CA GLN A 237 -33.30 12.20 7.50
C GLN A 237 -34.39 11.64 6.59
N ASN A 238 -34.49 12.07 5.32
CA ASN A 238 -35.60 11.75 4.44
C ASN A 238 -35.24 11.12 3.09
N ARG A 239 -33.96 11.02 2.73
CA ARG A 239 -33.53 10.52 1.40
C ARG A 239 -32.07 10.09 1.36
N HIS A 240 -31.79 9.26 0.37
CA HIS A 240 -30.43 8.94 -0.05
C HIS A 240 -29.97 9.92 -1.12
N GLU A 241 -28.73 10.36 -1.05
CA GLU A 241 -28.08 11.25 -2.03
C GLU A 241 -26.71 10.71 -2.39
N LEU A 242 -26.24 11.02 -3.59
CA LEU A 242 -24.85 10.89 -3.96
C LEU A 242 -24.18 12.23 -3.70
N LEU A 243 -23.07 12.22 -2.97
CA LEU A 243 -22.25 13.39 -2.71
C LEU A 243 -20.94 13.30 -3.46
N VAL A 244 -20.45 14.44 -3.96
CA VAL A 244 -19.12 14.58 -4.56
C VAL A 244 -18.43 15.78 -3.93
N TRP A 245 -17.38 15.51 -3.18
CA TRP A 245 -16.51 16.52 -2.58
C TRP A 245 -15.30 16.78 -3.48
N ASN A 246 -14.92 18.04 -3.68
CA ASN A 246 -13.76 18.45 -4.45
C ASN A 246 -12.65 18.93 -3.52
N SER A 247 -11.47 18.29 -3.56
CA SER A 247 -10.35 18.56 -2.66
C SER A 247 -9.59 19.87 -2.95
N GLU A 248 -9.77 20.49 -4.11
CA GLU A 248 -9.11 21.76 -4.47
C GLU A 248 -9.95 22.97 -4.09
N SER A 249 -11.27 22.90 -4.30
CA SER A 249 -12.21 24.00 -3.98
C SER A 249 -12.91 23.83 -2.65
N ASP A 250 -12.74 22.69 -1.96
CA ASP A 250 -13.45 22.30 -0.75
C ASP A 250 -14.98 22.38 -0.89
N SER A 251 -15.48 22.19 -2.10
CA SER A 251 -16.90 22.25 -2.42
C SER A 251 -17.56 20.88 -2.38
N LEU A 252 -18.79 20.82 -1.91
CA LEU A 252 -19.59 19.61 -1.83
C LEU A 252 -20.81 19.74 -2.74
N GLN A 253 -20.91 18.86 -3.75
CA GLN A 253 -22.07 18.76 -4.61
C GLN A 253 -22.99 17.64 -4.17
N ARG A 254 -24.29 17.91 -4.12
CA ARG A 254 -25.35 16.95 -3.81
C ARG A 254 -26.11 16.56 -5.06
N ILE A 255 -26.31 15.26 -5.28
CA ILE A 255 -26.92 14.70 -6.49
C ILE A 255 -28.04 13.77 -6.06
N SER A 256 -29.26 14.10 -6.47
CA SER A 256 -30.44 13.26 -6.25
C SER A 256 -30.65 12.36 -7.46
N LEU A 257 -30.79 11.07 -7.24
CA LEU A 257 -31.03 10.08 -8.28
C LEU A 257 -32.37 9.38 -8.06
N PRO A 258 -32.97 8.80 -9.10
CA PRO A 258 -34.20 8.03 -8.93
C PRO A 258 -33.96 6.75 -8.11
N GLY A 259 -34.98 6.29 -7.39
CA GLY A 259 -34.90 5.11 -6.52
C GLY A 259 -34.73 5.45 -5.04
N ASN A 260 -34.71 4.42 -4.21
CA ASN A 260 -34.61 4.56 -2.75
C ASN A 260 -33.21 4.20 -2.22
N THR A 261 -32.37 3.60 -3.04
CA THR A 261 -31.05 3.13 -2.68
C THR A 261 -30.02 3.74 -3.60
N ILE A 262 -29.04 4.44 -3.03
CA ILE A 262 -27.89 4.98 -3.74
C ILE A 262 -26.66 4.52 -2.94
N ILE A 263 -25.92 3.55 -3.46
CA ILE A 263 -24.80 2.93 -2.74
C ILE A 263 -23.58 2.72 -3.64
N SER A 264 -22.43 2.64 -2.98
CA SER A 264 -21.15 2.25 -3.57
C SER A 264 -20.82 3.02 -4.85
N PRO A 265 -20.81 4.37 -4.83
CA PRO A 265 -20.34 5.14 -5.95
C PRO A 265 -18.88 4.81 -6.23
N THR A 266 -18.50 4.90 -7.48
CA THR A 266 -17.11 4.75 -7.93
C THR A 266 -16.87 5.60 -9.17
N PHE A 267 -15.60 5.79 -9.55
CA PHE A 267 -15.26 6.45 -10.80
C PHE A 267 -14.77 5.42 -11.82
N TRP A 268 -15.34 5.45 -13.00
CA TRP A 268 -14.81 4.75 -14.15
C TRP A 268 -13.78 5.65 -14.82
N PRO A 269 -12.48 5.31 -14.79
CA PRO A 269 -11.43 6.15 -15.34
C PRO A 269 -11.69 6.55 -16.80
N GLY A 270 -11.68 7.87 -17.06
CA GLY A 270 -11.97 8.43 -18.39
C GLY A 270 -13.45 8.55 -18.76
N HIS A 271 -14.40 8.03 -17.96
CA HIS A 271 -15.83 8.01 -18.31
C HIS A 271 -16.74 8.68 -17.27
N GLY A 272 -16.29 8.87 -16.03
CA GLY A 272 -17.06 9.59 -15.02
C GLY A 272 -17.55 8.69 -13.86
N LEU A 273 -18.64 9.10 -13.24
CA LEU A 273 -19.23 8.43 -12.08
C LEU A 273 -20.07 7.21 -12.48
N VAL A 274 -19.98 6.21 -11.62
CA VAL A 274 -20.79 4.98 -11.67
C VAL A 274 -21.34 4.72 -10.27
N VAL A 275 -22.57 4.26 -10.18
CA VAL A 275 -23.26 4.07 -8.90
C VAL A 275 -24.22 2.89 -8.96
N SER A 276 -24.47 2.24 -7.83
CA SER A 276 -25.53 1.24 -7.71
C SER A 276 -26.80 1.92 -7.21
N VAL A 277 -27.86 1.83 -7.99
CA VAL A 277 -29.19 2.42 -7.68
C VAL A 277 -30.32 1.46 -8.03
N ASP A 278 -31.48 1.64 -7.38
CA ASP A 278 -32.69 0.84 -7.59
C ASP A 278 -33.83 1.66 -8.21
N PRO A 279 -33.71 2.16 -9.45
CA PRO A 279 -34.76 2.96 -10.08
C PRO A 279 -36.03 2.15 -10.37
N ARG A 280 -35.99 0.83 -10.31
CA ARG A 280 -37.10 -0.08 -10.62
C ARG A 280 -37.46 -1.00 -9.45
N LYS A 281 -36.73 -2.11 -9.23
CA LYS A 281 -37.03 -3.11 -8.19
C LYS A 281 -35.80 -3.63 -7.45
N SER A 282 -34.69 -3.82 -8.14
CA SER A 282 -33.43 -4.27 -7.59
C SER A 282 -32.32 -3.27 -7.93
N PRO A 283 -31.34 -3.10 -7.06
CA PRO A 283 -30.19 -2.27 -7.39
C PRO A 283 -29.37 -2.90 -8.53
N ASP A 284 -29.06 -2.07 -9.54
CA ASP A 284 -28.18 -2.36 -10.65
C ASP A 284 -27.12 -1.26 -10.78
N ILE A 285 -26.12 -1.48 -11.62
CA ILE A 285 -24.97 -0.58 -11.78
C ILE A 285 -25.20 0.34 -13.00
N TYR A 286 -25.21 1.63 -12.77
CA TYR A 286 -25.46 2.67 -13.77
C TYR A 286 -24.31 3.65 -13.90
N THR A 287 -24.13 4.18 -15.10
CA THR A 287 -23.32 5.39 -15.34
C THR A 287 -24.11 6.64 -14.95
N LEU A 288 -23.39 7.76 -14.73
CA LEU A 288 -24.01 9.08 -14.73
C LEU A 288 -23.62 9.84 -15.98
N ASN A 289 -24.58 10.63 -16.51
CA ASN A 289 -24.37 11.57 -17.61
C ASN A 289 -23.49 12.75 -17.14
N GLN A 290 -23.06 13.59 -18.07
CA GLN A 290 -22.27 14.79 -17.76
C GLN A 290 -23.02 15.81 -16.89
N ASP A 291 -24.34 15.86 -17.01
CA ASP A 291 -25.23 16.67 -16.18
C ASP A 291 -25.60 16.01 -14.83
N LEU A 292 -24.95 14.89 -14.50
CA LEU A 292 -25.13 14.09 -13.29
C LEU A 292 -26.52 13.45 -13.15
N THR A 293 -27.29 13.37 -14.22
CA THR A 293 -28.50 12.53 -14.27
C THR A 293 -28.13 11.06 -14.45
N LEU A 294 -29.07 10.15 -14.12
CA LEU A 294 -28.88 8.72 -14.31
C LEU A 294 -28.72 8.40 -15.81
N GLY A 295 -27.61 7.72 -16.15
CA GLY A 295 -27.29 7.30 -17.50
C GLY A 295 -27.69 5.84 -17.77
N ASP A 296 -26.96 5.21 -18.68
CA ASP A 296 -27.21 3.83 -19.09
C ASP A 296 -26.77 2.80 -18.04
N PRO A 297 -27.43 1.65 -17.94
CA PRO A 297 -26.99 0.55 -17.10
C PRO A 297 -25.69 -0.06 -17.63
N LEU A 298 -24.66 -0.15 -16.80
CA LEU A 298 -23.46 -0.91 -17.09
C LEU A 298 -23.66 -2.41 -16.87
N VAL A 299 -24.45 -2.74 -15.83
CA VAL A 299 -24.90 -4.10 -15.53
C VAL A 299 -26.36 -3.99 -15.16
N GLU A 300 -27.21 -4.72 -15.88
CA GLU A 300 -28.63 -4.86 -15.61
C GLU A 300 -29.00 -6.34 -15.56
N HIS A 301 -29.56 -6.77 -14.44
CA HIS A 301 -29.95 -8.15 -14.24
C HIS A 301 -31.17 -8.22 -13.29
N TRP A 302 -31.93 -9.33 -13.31
CA TRP A 302 -33.05 -9.50 -12.40
C TRP A 302 -32.64 -9.61 -10.91
N ALA A 303 -31.36 -9.91 -10.64
CA ALA A 303 -30.77 -10.02 -9.31
C ALA A 303 -30.11 -8.71 -8.88
N ILE A 304 -29.63 -8.63 -7.66
CA ILE A 304 -28.91 -7.48 -7.12
C ILE A 304 -27.48 -7.46 -7.71
N ASP A 305 -27.13 -6.35 -8.35
CA ASP A 305 -25.77 -6.05 -8.83
C ASP A 305 -25.29 -4.74 -8.21
N ILE A 306 -24.25 -4.79 -7.36
CA ILE A 306 -23.78 -3.67 -6.55
C ILE A 306 -22.26 -3.64 -6.35
N SER A 307 -21.78 -2.57 -5.75
CA SER A 307 -20.37 -2.40 -5.33
C SER A 307 -19.37 -2.50 -6.50
N PRO A 308 -19.56 -1.72 -7.58
CA PRO A 308 -18.60 -1.68 -8.67
C PRO A 308 -17.28 -1.07 -8.24
N HIS A 309 -16.16 -1.62 -8.76
CA HIS A 309 -14.83 -1.05 -8.59
C HIS A 309 -13.98 -1.31 -9.84
N PHE A 310 -13.27 -0.28 -10.32
CA PHE A 310 -12.48 -0.33 -11.56
C PHE A 310 -10.98 -0.41 -11.28
N ASP A 311 -10.23 -1.03 -12.21
CA ASP A 311 -8.79 -0.87 -12.27
C ASP A 311 -8.40 0.55 -12.73
N ALA A 312 -7.13 0.93 -12.55
CA ALA A 312 -6.68 2.28 -12.87
C ALA A 312 -6.79 2.65 -14.36
N GLN A 313 -6.91 1.66 -15.24
CA GLN A 313 -7.09 1.86 -16.69
C GLN A 313 -8.55 1.86 -17.14
N GLY A 314 -9.49 1.53 -16.26
CA GLY A 314 -10.91 1.41 -16.56
C GLY A 314 -11.25 0.24 -17.51
N LYS A 315 -10.36 -0.73 -17.66
CA LYS A 315 -10.54 -1.89 -18.55
C LYS A 315 -11.27 -3.06 -17.92
N SER A 316 -11.25 -3.12 -16.58
CA SER A 316 -11.89 -4.17 -15.81
C SER A 316 -12.70 -3.57 -14.67
N MET A 317 -13.92 -4.06 -14.50
CA MET A 317 -14.79 -3.73 -13.37
C MET A 317 -15.08 -5.01 -12.59
N VAL A 318 -14.92 -4.97 -11.27
CA VAL A 318 -15.40 -6.01 -10.37
C VAL A 318 -16.65 -5.54 -9.65
N PHE A 319 -17.56 -6.43 -9.35
CA PHE A 319 -18.82 -6.12 -8.68
C PHE A 319 -19.40 -7.33 -7.94
N VAL A 320 -20.35 -7.10 -7.07
CA VAL A 320 -21.12 -8.13 -6.39
C VAL A 320 -22.39 -8.43 -7.17
N SER A 321 -22.69 -9.70 -7.38
CA SER A 321 -23.97 -10.13 -7.95
C SER A 321 -24.58 -11.28 -7.18
N SER A 322 -25.91 -11.25 -7.00
CA SER A 322 -26.67 -12.35 -6.39
C SER A 322 -27.38 -13.25 -7.41
N ARG A 323 -26.97 -13.21 -8.68
CA ARG A 323 -27.58 -13.98 -9.79
C ARG A 323 -27.55 -15.51 -9.64
N PHE A 324 -26.73 -16.02 -8.73
CA PHE A 324 -26.70 -17.45 -8.33
C PHE A 324 -27.26 -17.69 -6.91
N GLY A 325 -28.12 -16.79 -6.43
CA GLY A 325 -28.77 -16.83 -5.12
C GLY A 325 -28.02 -16.08 -4.03
N ASN A 326 -26.76 -16.40 -3.78
CA ASN A 326 -25.92 -15.71 -2.80
C ASN A 326 -25.00 -14.69 -3.46
N PRO A 327 -24.50 -13.69 -2.70
CA PRO A 327 -23.56 -12.70 -3.23
C PRO A 327 -22.22 -13.35 -3.60
N HIS A 328 -21.78 -13.10 -4.82
CA HIS A 328 -20.50 -13.54 -5.37
C HIS A 328 -19.82 -12.40 -6.12
N ILE A 329 -18.50 -12.49 -6.28
CA ILE A 329 -17.74 -11.51 -7.03
C ILE A 329 -17.68 -11.87 -8.50
N PHE A 330 -18.01 -10.91 -9.35
CA PHE A 330 -17.95 -10.97 -10.80
C PHE A 330 -16.95 -9.97 -11.34
N LEU A 331 -16.39 -10.30 -12.48
CA LEU A 331 -15.51 -9.45 -13.27
C LEU A 331 -16.20 -9.16 -14.62
N LYS A 332 -16.27 -7.88 -14.99
CA LYS A 332 -16.67 -7.43 -16.32
C LYS A 332 -15.46 -6.86 -17.06
N HIS A 333 -15.19 -7.36 -18.24
CA HIS A 333 -14.24 -6.80 -19.21
C HIS A 333 -14.93 -5.66 -19.95
N MET A 334 -14.45 -4.43 -19.80
CA MET A 334 -15.16 -3.26 -20.27
C MET A 334 -15.13 -3.10 -21.81
N ASP A 335 -14.11 -3.62 -22.47
CA ASP A 335 -13.95 -3.62 -23.92
C ASP A 335 -14.87 -4.63 -24.65
N SER A 336 -14.99 -5.84 -24.09
CA SER A 336 -15.79 -6.93 -24.71
C SER A 336 -17.19 -7.07 -24.10
N GLY A 337 -17.45 -6.44 -22.95
CA GLY A 337 -18.69 -6.62 -22.18
C GLY A 337 -18.82 -7.98 -21.49
N ARG A 338 -17.84 -8.90 -21.64
CA ARG A 338 -17.88 -10.24 -21.04
C ARG A 338 -17.90 -10.13 -19.52
N VAL A 339 -18.83 -10.89 -18.91
CA VAL A 339 -18.98 -10.99 -17.46
C VAL A 339 -18.69 -12.43 -17.04
N GLU A 340 -17.85 -12.60 -16.01
CA GLU A 340 -17.49 -13.89 -15.46
C GLU A 340 -17.45 -13.85 -13.93
N ARG A 341 -17.84 -14.96 -13.28
CA ARG A 341 -17.70 -15.12 -11.84
C ARG A 341 -16.25 -15.46 -11.52
N ILE A 342 -15.69 -14.82 -10.46
CA ILE A 342 -14.30 -15.05 -10.02
C ILE A 342 -14.20 -15.55 -8.57
N SER A 343 -15.29 -15.57 -7.79
CA SER A 343 -15.31 -16.15 -6.44
C SER A 343 -16.07 -17.47 -6.45
N PHE A 344 -15.38 -18.58 -6.28
CA PHE A 344 -15.98 -19.93 -6.34
C PHE A 344 -16.14 -20.58 -4.97
N GLU A 345 -15.32 -20.20 -4.00
CA GLU A 345 -15.42 -20.70 -2.63
C GLU A 345 -16.30 -19.82 -1.75
N GLY A 346 -16.86 -20.43 -0.70
CA GLY A 346 -17.77 -19.75 0.22
C GLY A 346 -19.13 -19.43 -0.41
N THR A 347 -20.09 -19.08 0.43
CA THR A 347 -21.45 -18.75 0.01
C THR A 347 -21.77 -17.26 0.10
N TYR A 348 -20.87 -16.45 0.63
CA TYR A 348 -21.09 -15.02 0.82
C TYR A 348 -19.77 -14.26 0.61
N ASN A 349 -19.67 -13.59 -0.54
CA ASN A 349 -18.49 -12.82 -0.96
C ASN A 349 -18.94 -11.41 -1.35
N THR A 350 -18.36 -10.38 -0.72
CA THR A 350 -18.79 -8.97 -0.86
C THR A 350 -17.59 -8.00 -0.90
N ASN A 351 -17.88 -6.72 -1.12
CA ASN A 351 -16.93 -5.60 -1.06
C ASN A 351 -15.67 -5.84 -1.92
N PRO A 352 -15.81 -6.07 -3.24
CA PRO A 352 -14.66 -6.28 -4.09
C PRO A 352 -13.89 -4.98 -4.32
N SER A 353 -12.57 -5.11 -4.39
CA SER A 353 -11.65 -4.06 -4.81
C SER A 353 -10.63 -4.66 -5.76
N ILE A 354 -10.50 -4.11 -6.98
CA ILE A 354 -9.48 -4.52 -7.93
C ILE A 354 -8.24 -3.65 -7.77
N SER A 355 -7.05 -4.26 -7.83
CA SER A 355 -5.79 -3.52 -7.72
C SER A 355 -5.60 -2.55 -8.89
N PRO A 356 -4.89 -1.42 -8.70
CA PRO A 356 -4.64 -0.45 -9.76
C PRO A 356 -4.01 -1.06 -11.03
N ASP A 357 -3.16 -2.07 -10.90
CA ASP A 357 -2.55 -2.80 -12.03
C ASP A 357 -3.50 -3.82 -12.69
N GLY A 358 -4.73 -3.95 -12.18
CA GLY A 358 -5.76 -4.85 -12.72
C GLY A 358 -5.51 -6.33 -12.46
N ARG A 359 -4.42 -6.71 -11.78
CA ARG A 359 -4.03 -8.11 -11.60
C ARG A 359 -4.75 -8.81 -10.46
N PHE A 360 -4.94 -8.13 -9.32
CA PHE A 360 -5.47 -8.73 -8.12
C PHE A 360 -6.85 -8.21 -7.78
N VAL A 361 -7.71 -9.07 -7.26
CA VAL A 361 -9.01 -8.68 -6.72
C VAL A 361 -9.07 -9.10 -5.25
N ALA A 362 -9.24 -8.12 -4.37
CA ALA A 362 -9.48 -8.35 -2.95
C ALA A 362 -10.98 -8.29 -2.67
N TYR A 363 -11.47 -9.11 -1.75
CA TYR A 363 -12.88 -9.11 -1.33
C TYR A 363 -13.06 -9.77 0.04
N SER A 364 -14.18 -9.49 0.68
CA SER A 364 -14.57 -10.10 1.95
C SER A 364 -15.33 -11.40 1.71
N ARG A 365 -14.87 -12.50 2.30
CA ARG A 365 -15.54 -13.81 2.28
C ARG A 365 -15.96 -14.19 3.68
N ARG A 366 -17.22 -14.61 3.83
CA ARG A 366 -17.68 -15.23 5.06
C ARG A 366 -17.21 -16.70 5.11
N ILE A 367 -16.39 -17.01 6.12
CA ILE A 367 -15.87 -18.35 6.37
C ILE A 367 -16.54 -18.88 7.63
N LYS A 368 -17.04 -20.13 7.55
CA LYS A 368 -17.70 -20.79 8.68
C LYS A 368 -16.78 -20.79 9.90
N ASP A 369 -17.32 -20.42 11.06
CA ASP A 369 -16.66 -20.37 12.36
C ASP A 369 -15.46 -19.38 12.46
N GLN A 370 -15.17 -18.61 11.40
CA GLN A 370 -14.12 -17.59 11.39
C GLN A 370 -14.62 -16.15 11.19
N GLY A 371 -15.88 -15.96 10.76
CA GLY A 371 -16.41 -14.64 10.35
C GLY A 371 -15.94 -14.25 8.95
N HIS A 372 -15.89 -12.94 8.69
CA HIS A 372 -15.40 -12.43 7.40
C HIS A 372 -13.88 -12.36 7.37
N ARG A 373 -13.29 -12.67 6.20
CA ARG A 373 -11.85 -12.62 5.94
C ARG A 373 -11.57 -11.99 4.59
N ILE A 374 -10.45 -11.30 4.48
CA ILE A 374 -10.00 -10.75 3.20
C ILE A 374 -9.31 -11.83 2.40
N ILE A 375 -9.83 -12.04 1.18
CA ILE A 375 -9.29 -12.93 0.17
C ILE A 375 -8.71 -12.10 -0.96
N VAL A 376 -7.59 -12.52 -1.52
CA VAL A 376 -6.99 -11.97 -2.73
C VAL A 376 -6.99 -13.03 -3.82
N TYR A 377 -7.63 -12.72 -4.93
CA TYR A 377 -7.61 -13.50 -6.16
C TYR A 377 -6.57 -12.96 -7.12
N ASP A 378 -5.61 -13.78 -7.56
CA ASP A 378 -4.62 -13.46 -8.61
C ASP A 378 -5.19 -13.88 -9.96
N ARG A 379 -5.59 -12.92 -10.79
CA ARG A 379 -6.19 -13.15 -12.12
C ARG A 379 -5.27 -13.83 -13.12
N GLN A 380 -3.95 -13.71 -12.96
CA GLN A 380 -2.99 -14.38 -13.86
C GLN A 380 -2.78 -15.85 -13.49
N LYS A 381 -2.91 -16.19 -12.21
CA LYS A 381 -2.72 -17.55 -11.70
C LYS A 381 -4.02 -18.27 -11.47
N GLU A 382 -5.14 -17.56 -11.51
CA GLU A 382 -6.48 -18.06 -11.17
C GLU A 382 -6.54 -18.72 -9.79
N THR A 383 -5.83 -18.14 -8.81
CA THR A 383 -5.71 -18.66 -7.46
C THR A 383 -6.16 -17.65 -6.41
N GLU A 384 -6.77 -18.14 -5.35
CA GLU A 384 -7.17 -17.36 -4.19
C GLU A 384 -6.20 -17.57 -3.03
N ARG A 385 -6.06 -16.53 -2.22
CA ARG A 385 -5.30 -16.56 -0.97
C ARG A 385 -6.02 -15.75 0.09
N GLN A 386 -6.20 -16.32 1.28
CA GLN A 386 -6.60 -15.56 2.47
C GLN A 386 -5.42 -14.70 2.93
N VAL A 387 -5.65 -13.39 3.16
CA VAL A 387 -4.61 -12.43 3.55
C VAL A 387 -4.87 -11.75 4.89
N SER A 388 -6.01 -12.03 5.52
CA SER A 388 -6.29 -11.57 6.88
C SER A 388 -6.63 -12.73 7.80
N PHE A 389 -6.17 -12.64 9.05
CA PHE A 389 -6.28 -13.68 10.07
C PHE A 389 -6.56 -13.06 11.43
N GLY A 390 -7.02 -13.87 12.39
CA GLY A 390 -7.26 -13.45 13.76
C GLY A 390 -8.75 -13.47 14.13
N PRO A 391 -9.12 -12.90 15.31
CA PRO A 391 -10.50 -12.85 15.75
C PRO A 391 -11.31 -11.79 15.01
N GLY A 392 -12.64 -11.84 15.16
CA GLY A 392 -13.58 -10.86 14.61
C GLY A 392 -13.79 -11.00 13.11
N ASN A 393 -14.26 -9.93 12.48
CA ASN A 393 -14.52 -9.82 11.06
C ASN A 393 -13.53 -8.87 10.40
N ASP A 394 -13.13 -9.21 9.18
CA ASP A 394 -12.28 -8.39 8.32
C ASP A 394 -13.05 -8.09 7.03
N GLU A 395 -13.32 -6.80 6.77
CA GLU A 395 -14.24 -6.36 5.70
C GLU A 395 -13.70 -5.13 4.98
N ASP A 396 -14.36 -4.71 3.90
CA ASP A 396 -14.07 -3.52 3.12
C ASP A 396 -12.60 -3.39 2.66
N PRO A 397 -12.03 -4.35 1.92
CA PRO A 397 -10.67 -4.22 1.45
C PRO A 397 -10.51 -3.11 0.41
N SER A 398 -9.44 -2.34 0.51
CA SER A 398 -9.06 -1.31 -0.44
C SER A 398 -7.58 -1.42 -0.78
N TRP A 399 -7.25 -1.44 -2.09
CA TRP A 399 -5.87 -1.50 -2.56
C TRP A 399 -5.16 -0.16 -2.45
N GLY A 400 -3.93 -0.19 -1.97
CA GLY A 400 -3.01 0.93 -2.10
C GLY A 400 -2.63 1.20 -3.56
N PRO A 401 -2.19 2.44 -3.89
CA PRO A 401 -1.88 2.85 -5.26
C PRO A 401 -0.71 2.08 -5.90
N ASP A 402 0.01 1.31 -5.11
CA ASP A 402 1.12 0.46 -5.56
C ASP A 402 0.74 -1.00 -5.85
N SER A 403 -0.54 -1.39 -5.72
CA SER A 403 -1.02 -2.77 -5.89
C SER A 403 -0.31 -3.78 -4.97
N TYR A 404 0.24 -3.32 -3.86
CA TYR A 404 1.00 -4.13 -2.91
C TYR A 404 0.35 -4.17 -1.52
N PHE A 405 -0.01 -3.01 -0.98
CA PHE A 405 -0.68 -2.88 0.30
C PHE A 405 -2.20 -2.94 0.17
N LEU A 406 -2.83 -3.45 1.22
CA LEU A 406 -4.28 -3.51 1.40
C LEU A 406 -4.66 -2.90 2.74
N ALA A 407 -5.54 -1.91 2.73
CA ALA A 407 -6.26 -1.49 3.92
C ALA A 407 -7.59 -2.23 4.02
N PHE A 408 -8.04 -2.49 5.23
CA PHE A 408 -9.34 -3.13 5.50
C PHE A 408 -9.87 -2.74 6.87
N ALA A 409 -11.16 -2.87 7.08
CA ALA A 409 -11.80 -2.67 8.35
C ALA A 409 -11.83 -3.99 9.15
N SER A 410 -11.58 -3.93 10.46
CA SER A 410 -11.64 -5.11 11.32
C SER A 410 -12.14 -4.76 12.72
N ASP A 411 -12.99 -5.60 13.27
CA ASP A 411 -13.48 -5.49 14.66
C ASP A 411 -12.70 -6.34 15.67
N ARG A 412 -11.53 -6.88 15.26
CA ARG A 412 -10.65 -7.72 16.09
C ARG A 412 -10.24 -7.12 17.43
N SER A 413 -10.31 -5.81 17.57
CA SER A 413 -10.03 -5.05 18.81
C SER A 413 -11.29 -4.62 19.57
N GLY A 414 -12.46 -5.23 19.28
CA GLY A 414 -13.75 -5.00 19.93
C GLY A 414 -14.67 -4.04 19.18
N LYS A 415 -14.12 -3.10 18.40
CA LYS A 415 -14.86 -2.25 17.46
C LYS A 415 -14.07 -2.09 16.16
N TYR A 416 -14.77 -1.80 15.08
CA TYR A 416 -14.14 -1.63 13.78
C TYR A 416 -13.07 -0.56 13.81
N GLN A 417 -11.90 -0.92 13.33
CA GLN A 417 -10.74 -0.06 13.12
C GLN A 417 -10.09 -0.41 11.78
N LEU A 418 -9.29 0.50 11.23
CA LEU A 418 -8.57 0.19 10.00
C LEU A 418 -7.26 -0.52 10.30
N TYR A 419 -6.95 -1.46 9.43
CA TYR A 419 -5.70 -2.20 9.43
C TYR A 419 -5.09 -2.20 8.04
N VAL A 420 -3.77 -2.33 7.97
CA VAL A 420 -3.04 -2.52 6.72
C VAL A 420 -2.26 -3.81 6.75
N THR A 421 -2.31 -4.55 5.65
CA THR A 421 -1.50 -5.74 5.36
C THR A 421 -0.96 -5.65 3.94
N THR A 422 -0.25 -6.67 3.48
CA THR A 422 0.16 -6.79 2.08
C THR A 422 -0.61 -7.89 1.36
N ARG A 423 -0.54 -7.91 0.05
CA ARG A 423 -1.10 -9.01 -0.78
C ARG A 423 -0.50 -10.39 -0.45
N HIS A 424 0.56 -10.44 0.35
CA HIS A 424 1.27 -11.65 0.74
C HIS A 424 0.85 -12.19 2.10
N ALA A 425 -0.13 -11.55 2.77
CA ALA A 425 -0.64 -11.94 4.07
C ALA A 425 0.34 -11.68 5.23
N ASP A 426 1.08 -10.60 5.17
CA ASP A 426 1.88 -10.15 6.30
C ASP A 426 1.01 -9.79 7.51
N GLU A 427 1.62 -9.75 8.69
CA GLU A 427 0.92 -9.38 9.92
C GLU A 427 0.25 -8.00 9.80
N ALA A 428 -1.06 -7.94 10.02
CA ALA A 428 -1.81 -6.70 9.86
C ALA A 428 -1.41 -5.67 10.95
N ARG A 429 -1.15 -4.44 10.50
CA ARG A 429 -0.84 -3.29 11.37
C ARG A 429 -2.06 -2.39 11.50
N LYS A 430 -2.42 -2.04 12.74
CA LYS A 430 -3.51 -1.09 13.01
C LYS A 430 -3.13 0.32 12.55
N ILE A 431 -4.04 0.97 11.82
CA ILE A 431 -3.91 2.39 11.46
C ILE A 431 -4.56 3.22 12.57
N PRO A 432 -3.86 4.18 13.19
CA PRO A 432 -4.45 5.09 14.17
C PRO A 432 -5.46 6.04 13.52
N THR A 433 -6.76 5.77 13.67
CA THR A 433 -7.85 6.55 13.06
C THR A 433 -8.57 7.47 14.04
N GLY A 434 -8.03 7.66 15.24
CA GLY A 434 -8.64 8.46 16.31
C GLY A 434 -9.71 7.69 17.09
N GLN A 435 -10.61 8.42 17.74
CA GLN A 435 -11.72 7.84 18.49
C GLN A 435 -12.86 7.44 17.55
N GLY A 436 -13.73 6.53 18.00
CA GLY A 436 -14.85 6.01 17.21
C GLY A 436 -14.51 4.73 16.45
N ALA A 437 -15.47 4.20 15.69
CA ALA A 437 -15.25 3.10 14.77
C ALA A 437 -14.84 3.65 13.40
N ALA A 438 -13.98 2.91 12.68
CA ALA A 438 -13.50 3.27 11.35
C ALA A 438 -13.73 2.12 10.37
N THR A 439 -14.38 2.42 9.23
CA THR A 439 -14.75 1.45 8.19
C THR A 439 -14.55 2.02 6.78
N SER A 440 -14.75 1.21 5.76
CA SER A 440 -14.77 1.58 4.35
C SER A 440 -13.57 2.43 3.93
N PRO A 441 -12.34 1.91 4.08
CA PRO A 441 -11.15 2.63 3.63
C PRO A 441 -11.14 2.83 2.10
N ALA A 442 -10.69 3.98 1.64
CA ALA A 442 -10.53 4.31 0.23
C ALA A 442 -9.18 5.02 0.00
N TRP A 443 -8.27 4.34 -0.67
CA TRP A 443 -6.97 4.91 -0.99
C TRP A 443 -7.08 5.99 -2.07
N ARG A 444 -6.46 7.14 -1.79
CA ARG A 444 -6.32 8.19 -2.80
C ARG A 444 -5.30 7.72 -3.85
N PRO A 445 -5.64 7.75 -5.14
CA PRO A 445 -4.67 7.46 -6.19
C PRO A 445 -3.46 8.38 -6.11
N LYS A 446 -2.32 7.90 -6.58
CA LYS A 446 -1.12 8.74 -6.66
C LYS A 446 -1.39 9.85 -7.68
N THR A 447 -1.37 11.10 -7.24
CA THR A 447 -1.31 12.26 -8.13
C THR A 447 0.15 12.42 -8.57
N GLU A 448 0.36 12.58 -9.88
CA GLU A 448 1.70 12.84 -10.47
C GLU A 448 2.34 14.12 -9.94
#